data_4861fa1f5ff73e28bbe82e0fd5a0fc28
#
_entry.id   4861fa1f5ff73e28bbe82e0fd5a0fc28
#
_cell.length_a   1.000
_cell.length_b   1.000
_cell.length_c   1.000
_cell.angle_alpha   90.00
_cell.angle_beta   90.00
_cell.angle_gamma   90.00
#
_symmetry.space_group_name_H-M   'P 1'
#
loop_
_entity.id
_entity.type
_entity.pdbx_description
1 polymer ?
#
loop_
_entity_poly.entity_id
_entity_poly.type
_entity_poly.pdbx_seq_one_letter_code
_entity_poly.pdbx_strand_id
1 'polypeptide(L)'
;MTKQQIEDDAISAFNIIQNGGIGVLPMDIGYSLIGGSSDSLMHIFETKGRTSGKLNAFVGDLTSADELLNLTPESRELLHLLTKTYDLPLGAIAPCNLNHPLLKTLDSRTRRMSVKAGTIVLLVNAGPFHAAISRLSRQAGYLLIGSSANLSNSGTKFRVTDIEPEI
;
A
#
# COMPACT_ATOMS: atom_id res chain seq x y z
N MET A 1 6.28 -16.61 -12.97
CA MET A 1 7.43 -16.18 -12.16
C MET A 1 7.72 -17.21 -11.08
N THR A 2 8.98 -17.52 -10.82
CA THR A 2 9.37 -18.38 -9.69
C THR A 2 9.30 -17.58 -8.38
N LYS A 3 9.26 -18.27 -7.24
CA LYS A 3 9.31 -17.61 -5.93
C LYS A 3 10.57 -16.74 -5.79
N GLN A 4 11.73 -17.22 -6.26
CA GLN A 4 12.98 -16.47 -6.20
C GLN A 4 12.91 -15.19 -7.04
N GLN A 5 12.36 -15.24 -8.24
CA GLN A 5 12.17 -14.03 -9.07
C GLN A 5 11.29 -12.99 -8.38
N ILE A 6 10.20 -13.42 -7.72
CA ILE A 6 9.33 -12.51 -6.97
C ILE A 6 10.09 -11.82 -5.83
N GLU A 7 10.92 -12.57 -5.09
CA GLU A 7 11.73 -12.01 -4.00
C GLU A 7 12.78 -11.02 -4.52
N ASP A 8 13.49 -11.36 -5.58
CA ASP A 8 14.52 -10.49 -6.17
C ASP A 8 13.92 -9.20 -6.74
N ASP A 9 12.76 -9.29 -7.41
CA ASP A 9 12.03 -8.14 -7.93
C ASP A 9 11.49 -7.25 -6.79
N ALA A 10 10.97 -7.87 -5.71
CA ALA A 10 10.49 -7.13 -4.54
C ALA A 10 11.62 -6.39 -3.82
N ILE A 11 12.80 -7.01 -3.68
CA ILE A 11 14.00 -6.36 -3.11
C ILE A 11 14.40 -5.17 -3.98
N SER A 12 14.47 -5.35 -5.31
CA SER A 12 14.85 -4.29 -6.25
C SER A 12 13.88 -3.13 -6.19
N ALA A 13 12.57 -3.40 -6.21
CA ALA A 13 11.52 -2.39 -6.12
C ALA A 13 11.57 -1.66 -4.76
N PHE A 14 11.73 -2.40 -3.66
CA PHE A 14 11.82 -1.82 -2.33
C PHE A 14 13.01 -0.86 -2.20
N ASN A 15 14.18 -1.25 -2.71
CA ASN A 15 15.38 -0.39 -2.71
C ASN A 15 15.16 0.91 -3.49
N ILE A 16 14.51 0.85 -4.65
CA ILE A 16 14.17 2.04 -5.45
C ILE A 16 13.25 2.97 -4.65
N ILE A 17 12.20 2.42 -4.04
CA ILE A 17 11.22 3.21 -3.27
C ILE A 17 11.85 3.80 -2.01
N GLN A 18 12.69 3.05 -1.31
CA GLN A 18 13.37 3.52 -0.10
C GLN A 18 14.33 4.68 -0.41
N ASN A 19 14.88 4.73 -1.63
CA ASN A 19 15.69 5.83 -2.14
C ASN A 19 14.89 6.97 -2.78
N GLY A 20 13.58 7.04 -2.53
CA GLY A 20 12.70 8.13 -2.97
C GLY A 20 12.02 7.91 -4.33
N GLY A 21 12.25 6.78 -4.98
CA GLY A 21 11.61 6.43 -6.24
C GLY A 21 10.14 6.01 -6.08
N ILE A 22 9.51 5.72 -7.23
CA ILE A 22 8.14 5.21 -7.35
C ILE A 22 8.18 3.90 -8.12
N GLY A 23 7.43 2.90 -7.66
CA GLY A 23 7.25 1.64 -8.36
C GLY A 23 5.84 1.49 -8.93
N VAL A 24 5.75 1.00 -10.17
CA VAL A 24 4.51 0.42 -10.73
C VAL A 24 4.54 -1.06 -10.44
N LEU A 25 3.80 -1.50 -9.44
CA LEU A 25 3.95 -2.82 -8.84
C LEU A 25 2.73 -3.71 -9.10
N PRO A 26 2.95 -5.01 -9.42
CA PRO A 26 1.86 -5.96 -9.60
C PRO A 26 1.26 -6.37 -8.26
N MET A 27 -0.06 -6.26 -8.15
CA MET A 27 -0.85 -6.78 -7.04
C MET A 27 -1.99 -7.62 -7.61
N ASP A 28 -2.53 -8.56 -6.84
CA ASP A 28 -3.66 -9.39 -7.30
C ASP A 28 -4.93 -8.57 -7.57
N ILE A 29 -5.00 -7.37 -7.01
CA ILE A 29 -6.06 -6.38 -7.26
C ILE A 29 -5.75 -5.44 -8.44
N GLY A 30 -4.71 -5.72 -9.24
CA GLY A 30 -4.21 -4.87 -10.34
C GLY A 30 -2.95 -4.10 -9.99
N TYR A 31 -2.41 -3.37 -10.96
CA TYR A 31 -1.19 -2.59 -10.77
C TYR A 31 -1.39 -1.40 -9.83
N SER A 32 -0.37 -1.12 -9.05
CA SER A 32 -0.36 -0.03 -8.05
C SER A 32 0.88 0.85 -8.22
N LEU A 33 0.70 2.16 -8.06
CA LEU A 33 1.78 3.14 -7.89
C LEU A 33 2.12 3.23 -6.41
N ILE A 34 3.35 2.87 -6.06
CA ILE A 34 3.82 2.83 -4.67
C ILE A 34 5.04 3.71 -4.51
N GLY A 35 5.01 4.55 -3.47
CA GLY A 35 6.13 5.34 -2.98
C GLY A 35 6.27 5.19 -1.47
N GLY A 36 7.15 5.97 -0.86
CA GLY A 36 7.36 5.95 0.60
C GLY A 36 7.71 7.32 1.17
N SER A 37 8.01 8.30 0.31
CA SER A 37 8.34 9.66 0.71
C SER A 37 7.21 10.64 0.36
N SER A 38 7.20 11.80 1.03
CA SER A 38 6.27 12.89 0.73
C SER A 38 6.33 13.31 -0.75
N ASP A 39 7.54 13.38 -1.31
CA ASP A 39 7.73 13.85 -2.68
C ASP A 39 7.26 12.81 -3.69
N SER A 40 7.56 11.50 -3.48
CA SER A 40 7.04 10.44 -4.33
C SER A 40 5.51 10.37 -4.31
N LEU A 41 4.87 10.58 -3.14
CA LEU A 41 3.41 10.60 -3.03
C LEU A 41 2.79 11.83 -3.70
N MET A 42 3.45 12.99 -3.64
CA MET A 42 3.00 14.17 -4.40
C MET A 42 3.07 13.93 -5.89
N HIS A 43 4.19 13.35 -6.37
CA HIS A 43 4.32 13.01 -7.78
C HIS A 43 3.24 12.03 -8.24
N ILE A 44 2.95 10.97 -7.47
CA ILE A 44 1.82 10.06 -7.73
C ILE A 44 0.50 10.82 -7.79
N PHE A 45 0.29 11.76 -6.88
CA PHE A 45 -0.95 12.54 -6.81
C PHE A 45 -1.15 13.41 -8.05
N GLU A 46 -0.10 14.13 -8.46
CA GLU A 46 -0.08 15.01 -9.63
C GLU A 46 -0.26 14.21 -10.92
N THR A 47 0.54 13.16 -11.11
CA THR A 47 0.46 12.27 -12.29
C THR A 47 -0.93 11.69 -12.49
N LYS A 48 -1.60 11.29 -11.41
CA LYS A 48 -2.97 10.74 -11.46
C LYS A 48 -4.06 11.79 -11.69
N GLY A 49 -3.74 13.08 -11.71
CA GLY A 49 -4.74 14.15 -11.71
C GLY A 49 -5.73 14.02 -10.53
N ARG A 50 -5.23 13.66 -9.33
CA ARG A 50 -6.09 13.42 -8.16
C ARG A 50 -6.66 14.70 -7.60
N THR A 51 -7.95 14.68 -7.31
CA THR A 51 -8.60 15.73 -6.53
C THR A 51 -8.37 15.54 -5.03
N SER A 52 -8.41 16.65 -4.28
CA SER A 52 -8.33 16.63 -2.81
C SER A 52 -9.42 15.73 -2.21
N GLY A 53 -9.07 14.85 -1.28
CA GLY A 53 -10.01 14.01 -0.54
C GLY A 53 -9.89 12.50 -0.79
N LYS A 54 -9.21 12.05 -1.83
CA LYS A 54 -8.88 10.62 -2.02
C LYS A 54 -7.61 10.29 -1.25
N LEU A 55 -7.70 9.35 -0.30
CA LEU A 55 -6.55 8.88 0.47
C LEU A 55 -5.71 7.87 -0.32
N ASN A 56 -4.41 7.85 -0.04
CA ASN A 56 -3.54 6.74 -0.40
C ASN A 56 -3.71 5.58 0.57
N ALA A 57 -3.48 4.37 0.10
CA ALA A 57 -3.48 3.17 0.93
C ALA A 57 -2.06 2.84 1.39
N PHE A 58 -1.92 2.33 2.60
CA PHE A 58 -0.71 1.68 3.07
C PHE A 58 -0.64 0.25 2.52
N VAL A 59 0.55 -0.21 2.24
CA VAL A 59 0.83 -1.60 1.85
C VAL A 59 1.36 -2.33 3.08
N GLY A 60 0.73 -3.44 3.47
CA GLY A 60 1.14 -4.18 4.64
C GLY A 60 0.63 -5.61 4.66
N ASP A 61 1.10 -6.37 5.60
CA ASP A 61 0.67 -7.74 5.89
C ASP A 61 -0.28 -7.79 7.10
N LEU A 62 -0.72 -8.97 7.48
CA LEU A 62 -1.60 -9.14 8.65
C LEU A 62 -0.92 -8.72 9.95
N THR A 63 0.39 -8.89 10.07
CA THR A 63 1.15 -8.40 11.23
C THR A 63 1.09 -6.87 11.28
N SER A 64 1.27 -6.20 10.16
CA SER A 64 1.10 -4.74 10.07
C SER A 64 -0.33 -4.31 10.41
N ALA A 65 -1.35 -5.09 10.01
CA ALA A 65 -2.73 -4.79 10.37
C ALA A 65 -2.95 -4.89 11.89
N ASP A 66 -2.42 -5.93 12.52
CA ASP A 66 -2.53 -6.15 13.96
C ASP A 66 -1.83 -5.06 14.79
N GLU A 67 -0.72 -4.51 14.27
CA GLU A 67 0.07 -3.47 14.92
C GLU A 67 -0.49 -2.04 14.70
N LEU A 68 -0.93 -1.76 13.48
CA LEU A 68 -1.29 -0.40 13.07
C LEU A 68 -2.76 -0.07 13.25
N LEU A 69 -3.67 -1.06 13.16
CA LEU A 69 -5.11 -0.85 13.20
C LEU A 69 -5.68 -1.11 14.60
N ASN A 70 -6.56 -0.24 15.03
CA ASN A 70 -7.37 -0.43 16.26
C ASN A 70 -8.62 -1.21 15.91
N LEU A 71 -8.49 -2.53 15.74
CA LEU A 71 -9.61 -3.43 15.44
C LEU A 71 -10.25 -3.98 16.71
N THR A 72 -11.58 -4.12 16.69
CA THR A 72 -12.26 -4.95 17.68
C THR A 72 -11.88 -6.42 17.48
N PRO A 73 -12.05 -7.30 18.50
CA PRO A 73 -11.78 -8.73 18.34
C PRO A 73 -12.52 -9.34 17.13
N GLU A 74 -13.79 -9.00 16.94
CA GLU A 74 -14.62 -9.50 15.84
C GLU A 74 -14.14 -9.01 14.48
N SER A 75 -13.74 -7.73 14.38
CA SER A 75 -13.19 -7.17 13.12
C SER A 75 -11.85 -7.80 12.78
N ARG A 76 -11.02 -8.11 13.78
CA ARG A 76 -9.75 -8.80 13.61
C ARG A 76 -9.97 -10.24 13.12
N GLU A 77 -10.89 -10.96 13.75
CA GLU A 77 -11.26 -12.31 13.35
C GLU A 77 -11.78 -12.34 11.92
N LEU A 78 -12.66 -11.40 11.55
CA LEU A 78 -13.17 -11.27 10.19
C LEU A 78 -12.04 -10.99 9.18
N LEU A 79 -11.11 -10.06 9.49
CA LEU A 79 -9.96 -9.78 8.66
C LEU A 79 -9.13 -11.05 8.42
N HIS A 80 -8.82 -11.79 9.48
CA HIS A 80 -8.07 -13.04 9.39
C HIS A 80 -8.82 -14.14 8.62
N LEU A 81 -10.13 -14.25 8.82
CA LEU A 81 -10.98 -15.20 8.09
C LEU A 81 -10.94 -14.91 6.58
N LEU A 82 -11.16 -13.67 6.19
CA LEU A 82 -11.17 -13.27 4.78
C LEU A 82 -9.82 -13.49 4.10
N THR A 83 -8.71 -13.17 4.78
CA THR A 83 -7.38 -13.21 4.18
C THR A 83 -6.68 -14.55 4.30
N LYS A 84 -6.85 -15.29 5.42
CA LYS A 84 -6.17 -16.58 5.63
C LYS A 84 -7.00 -17.77 5.15
N THR A 85 -8.33 -17.75 5.37
CA THR A 85 -9.18 -18.89 5.06
C THR A 85 -9.72 -18.81 3.64
N TYR A 86 -10.17 -17.62 3.24
CA TYR A 86 -10.72 -17.40 1.90
C TYR A 86 -9.69 -16.88 0.89
N ASP A 87 -8.48 -16.59 1.34
CA ASP A 87 -7.37 -16.07 0.52
C ASP A 87 -7.74 -14.85 -0.33
N LEU A 88 -8.55 -13.96 0.22
CA LEU A 88 -9.01 -12.76 -0.49
C LEU A 88 -8.09 -11.56 -0.21
N PRO A 89 -7.73 -10.77 -1.23
CA PRO A 89 -7.10 -9.47 -1.03
C PRO A 89 -8.12 -8.50 -0.41
N LEU A 90 -7.66 -7.68 0.54
CA LEU A 90 -8.53 -6.78 1.26
C LEU A 90 -7.89 -5.41 1.50
N GLY A 91 -8.62 -4.35 1.17
CA GLY A 91 -8.32 -2.98 1.61
C GLY A 91 -9.09 -2.67 2.90
N ALA A 92 -8.46 -2.88 4.05
CA ALA A 92 -9.08 -2.60 5.35
C ALA A 92 -9.07 -1.10 5.65
N ILE A 93 -10.25 -0.50 5.87
CA ILE A 93 -10.40 0.88 6.35
C ILE A 93 -10.76 0.82 7.83
N ALA A 94 -9.86 1.28 8.69
CA ALA A 94 -10.09 1.20 10.13
C ALA A 94 -9.38 2.35 10.88
N PRO A 95 -9.82 2.65 12.12
CA PRO A 95 -9.06 3.50 13.02
C PRO A 95 -7.65 2.96 13.22
N CYS A 96 -6.67 3.85 13.32
CA CYS A 96 -5.27 3.45 13.47
C CYS A 96 -4.67 3.98 14.77
N ASN A 97 -3.63 3.28 15.24
CA ASN A 97 -2.83 3.72 16.39
C ASN A 97 -1.85 4.82 15.95
N LEU A 98 -2.31 6.08 15.94
CA LEU A 98 -1.47 7.24 15.57
C LEU A 98 -0.21 7.40 16.45
N ASN A 99 -0.14 6.73 17.59
CA ASN A 99 1.02 6.69 18.46
C ASN A 99 2.03 5.59 18.10
N HIS A 100 1.70 4.71 17.16
CA HIS A 100 2.63 3.68 16.68
C HIS A 100 3.89 4.34 16.10
N PRO A 101 5.10 3.85 16.41
CA PRO A 101 6.36 4.45 15.94
C PRO A 101 6.40 4.70 14.44
N LEU A 102 5.96 3.72 13.62
CA LEU A 102 5.93 3.85 12.16
C LEU A 102 4.99 4.99 11.69
N LEU A 103 3.82 5.15 12.29
CA LEU A 103 2.89 6.23 11.91
C LEU A 103 3.36 7.61 12.41
N LYS A 104 4.22 7.65 13.44
CA LYS A 104 4.88 8.89 13.89
C LYS A 104 5.95 9.37 12.92
N THR A 105 6.55 8.50 12.11
CA THR A 105 7.55 8.92 11.10
C THR A 105 6.94 9.70 9.93
N LEU A 106 5.62 9.62 9.76
CA LEU A 106 4.92 10.33 8.68
C LEU A 106 5.03 11.84 8.89
N ASP A 107 5.59 12.52 7.92
CA ASP A 107 5.53 13.99 7.85
C ASP A 107 4.09 14.49 7.69
N SER A 108 3.88 15.78 7.91
CA SER A 108 2.54 16.39 7.91
C SER A 108 1.83 16.29 6.56
N ARG A 109 2.57 16.28 5.45
CA ARG A 109 2.01 16.18 4.08
C ARG A 109 1.57 14.75 3.79
N THR A 110 2.43 13.77 4.02
CA THR A 110 2.11 12.34 3.88
C THR A 110 0.92 11.94 4.76
N ARG A 111 0.89 12.44 5.99
CA ARG A 111 -0.24 12.21 6.91
C ARG A 111 -1.54 12.73 6.34
N ARG A 112 -1.59 13.96 5.79
CA ARG A 112 -2.81 14.52 5.17
C ARG A 112 -3.28 13.72 3.96
N MET A 113 -2.37 13.11 3.21
CA MET A 113 -2.69 12.32 2.01
C MET A 113 -3.08 10.87 2.30
N SER A 114 -2.88 10.39 3.54
CA SER A 114 -3.02 8.96 3.85
C SER A 114 -3.84 8.67 5.12
N VAL A 115 -4.12 9.69 5.95
CA VAL A 115 -4.91 9.56 7.19
C VAL A 115 -6.07 10.53 7.18
N LYS A 116 -7.27 10.04 7.49
CA LYS A 116 -8.48 10.87 7.61
C LYS A 116 -9.27 10.48 8.85
N ALA A 117 -9.56 11.45 9.70
CA ALA A 117 -10.32 11.25 10.96
C ALA A 117 -9.76 10.09 11.80
N GLY A 118 -8.43 9.94 11.87
CA GLY A 118 -7.79 8.85 12.63
C GLY A 118 -7.90 7.48 11.98
N THR A 119 -8.36 7.37 10.74
CA THR A 119 -8.44 6.11 9.97
C THR A 119 -7.39 6.08 8.87
N ILE A 120 -6.94 4.88 8.50
CA ILE A 120 -6.12 4.59 7.34
C ILE A 120 -6.76 3.50 6.48
N VAL A 121 -6.31 3.39 5.23
CA VAL A 121 -6.56 2.23 4.37
C VAL A 121 -5.30 1.38 4.38
N LEU A 122 -5.41 0.12 4.74
CA LEU A 122 -4.30 -0.84 4.67
C LEU A 122 -4.66 -1.96 3.71
N LEU A 123 -3.88 -2.11 2.63
CA LEU A 123 -3.98 -3.24 1.70
C LEU A 123 -3.26 -4.44 2.31
N VAL A 124 -3.95 -5.56 2.41
CA VAL A 124 -3.43 -6.85 2.90
C VAL A 124 -3.76 -7.98 1.93
N ASN A 125 -2.91 -8.99 1.89
CA ASN A 125 -3.10 -10.21 1.11
C ASN A 125 -3.35 -10.00 -0.39
N ALA A 126 -2.61 -9.08 -1.02
CA ALA A 126 -2.77 -8.79 -2.45
C ALA A 126 -1.73 -9.52 -3.33
N GLY A 127 -1.44 -10.78 -3.00
CA GLY A 127 -0.64 -11.70 -3.80
C GLY A 127 0.82 -11.85 -3.36
N PRO A 128 1.58 -12.75 -4.04
CA PRO A 128 2.93 -13.13 -3.61
C PRO A 128 3.93 -11.97 -3.64
N PHE A 129 3.86 -11.09 -4.65
CA PHE A 129 4.72 -9.91 -4.72
C PHE A 129 4.41 -8.92 -3.59
N HIS A 130 3.11 -8.68 -3.34
CA HIS A 130 2.66 -7.87 -2.22
C HIS A 130 3.16 -8.42 -0.88
N ALA A 131 3.08 -9.74 -0.67
CA ALA A 131 3.57 -10.38 0.56
C ALA A 131 5.09 -10.16 0.75
N ALA A 132 5.88 -10.30 -0.32
CA ALA A 132 7.32 -10.10 -0.29
C ALA A 132 7.68 -8.64 0.05
N ILE A 133 7.09 -7.66 -0.63
CA ILE A 133 7.41 -6.25 -0.42
C ILE A 133 6.87 -5.71 0.92
N SER A 134 5.72 -6.20 1.39
CA SER A 134 5.17 -5.87 2.72
C SER A 134 6.09 -6.35 3.84
N ARG A 135 6.63 -7.56 3.72
CA ARG A 135 7.61 -8.10 4.66
C ARG A 135 8.88 -7.25 4.72
N LEU A 136 9.42 -6.84 3.56
CA LEU A 136 10.60 -5.95 3.48
C LEU A 136 10.31 -4.59 4.13
N SER A 137 9.17 -3.99 3.83
CA SER A 137 8.69 -2.73 4.42
C SER A 137 8.65 -2.81 5.95
N ARG A 138 8.04 -3.86 6.50
CA ARG A 138 7.94 -4.06 7.95
C ARG A 138 9.32 -4.30 8.59
N GLN A 139 10.17 -5.13 7.99
CA GLN A 139 11.52 -5.41 8.51
C GLN A 139 12.41 -4.17 8.53
N ALA A 140 12.27 -3.30 7.54
CA ALA A 140 13.02 -2.04 7.47
C ALA A 140 12.40 -0.90 8.30
N GLY A 141 11.22 -1.09 8.88
CA GLY A 141 10.49 0.00 9.52
C GLY A 141 10.15 1.15 8.59
N TYR A 142 9.88 0.86 7.30
CA TYR A 142 9.66 1.85 6.26
C TYR A 142 8.28 1.66 5.64
N LEU A 143 7.42 2.68 5.71
CA LEU A 143 6.04 2.59 5.22
C LEU A 143 5.98 2.74 3.69
N LEU A 144 5.33 1.79 3.04
CA LEU A 144 4.97 1.84 1.64
C LEU A 144 3.53 2.35 1.50
N ILE A 145 3.33 3.34 0.65
CA ILE A 145 2.05 4.04 0.51
C ILE A 145 1.78 4.29 -0.97
N GLY A 146 0.56 4.13 -1.40
CA GLY A 146 0.24 4.38 -2.80
C GLY A 146 -1.23 4.25 -3.18
N SER A 147 -1.44 3.99 -4.45
CA SER A 147 -2.74 3.92 -5.09
C SER A 147 -2.69 3.04 -6.33
N SER A 148 -3.85 2.66 -6.89
CA SER A 148 -3.92 1.96 -8.18
C SER A 148 -3.17 2.73 -9.30
N ALA A 149 -2.50 2.00 -10.21
CA ALA A 149 -1.78 2.56 -11.35
C ALA A 149 -2.74 2.88 -12.50
N ASN A 150 -3.46 4.01 -12.37
CA ASN A 150 -4.42 4.50 -13.36
C ASN A 150 -4.68 5.99 -13.16
N LEU A 151 -5.08 6.69 -14.19
CA LEU A 151 -5.62 8.04 -14.04
C LEU A 151 -6.88 8.03 -13.15
N SER A 152 -7.14 9.13 -12.48
CA SER A 152 -8.29 9.20 -11.56
C SER A 152 -9.60 8.89 -12.29
N ASN A 153 -10.37 7.95 -11.74
CA ASN A 153 -11.65 7.46 -12.23
C ASN A 153 -11.62 6.56 -13.49
N SER A 154 -10.43 6.16 -14.00
CA SER A 154 -10.33 5.27 -15.17
C SER A 154 -10.37 3.76 -14.84
N GLY A 155 -10.55 3.42 -13.56
CA GLY A 155 -10.62 2.01 -13.12
C GLY A 155 -9.26 1.35 -12.95
N THR A 156 -9.24 0.20 -12.29
CA THR A 156 -8.02 -0.57 -12.01
C THR A 156 -7.47 -1.21 -13.29
N LYS A 157 -6.15 -1.28 -13.42
CA LYS A 157 -5.45 -1.88 -14.56
C LYS A 157 -4.85 -3.23 -14.16
N PHE A 158 -5.14 -4.25 -14.97
CA PHE A 158 -4.68 -5.62 -14.75
C PHE A 158 -3.59 -6.06 -15.74
N ARG A 159 -3.30 -5.23 -16.74
CA ARG A 159 -2.21 -5.43 -17.70
C ARG A 159 -1.39 -4.17 -17.80
N VAL A 160 -0.07 -4.32 -17.98
CA VAL A 160 0.83 -3.17 -18.19
C VAL A 160 0.40 -2.33 -19.38
N THR A 161 -0.05 -2.97 -20.45
CA THR A 161 -0.53 -2.32 -21.69
C THR A 161 -1.78 -1.46 -21.51
N ASP A 162 -2.51 -1.65 -20.41
CA ASP A 162 -3.75 -0.92 -20.13
C ASP A 162 -3.48 0.33 -19.24
N ILE A 163 -2.27 0.43 -18.69
CA ILE A 163 -1.86 1.59 -17.89
C ILE A 163 -1.66 2.78 -18.84
N GLU A 164 -2.24 3.90 -18.48
CA GLU A 164 -2.15 5.12 -19.28
C GLU A 164 -0.67 5.58 -19.38
N PRO A 165 -0.23 6.06 -20.56
CA PRO A 165 1.17 6.47 -20.76
C PRO A 165 1.67 7.57 -19.81
N GLU A 166 0.75 8.35 -19.23
CA GLU A 166 1.05 9.41 -18.28
C GLU A 166 1.44 8.86 -16.90
N ILE A 167 1.09 7.59 -16.62
CA ILE A 167 1.41 6.87 -15.38
C ILE A 167 2.80 6.26 -15.45
#